data_5d67bbc605f6e8f18e78fa55952bd487
#
_entry.id   5d67bbc605f6e8f18e78fa55952bd487
#
_cell.length_a   1.000
_cell.length_b   1.000
_cell.length_c   1.000
_cell.angle_alpha   90.00
_cell.angle_beta   90.00
_cell.angle_gamma   90.00
#
_symmetry.space_group_name_H-M   'P 1'
#
loop_
_entity.id
_entity.type
_entity.pdbx_description
1 polymer ?
#
loop_
_entity_poly.entity_id
_entity_poly.type
_entity_poly.pdbx_seq_one_letter_code
_entity_poly.pdbx_strand_id
1 'polypeptide(L)'
;MSVLDEHARRRRAWLTAALALAALRPGSAPAVPIVGYHGGRVTPPVPVPDVPVHTADGRATRLRALLNGRVTALQLFFTGCSSTCPIQGAVFQRVQGLLGPRGHPDVQLLSLSVSPLEDTPARMRAWLARFDARPGWIAAAPELKDVDVLQALFGGGLTGLDNHSTQVQVVDRAGALIWRTYELPSAESVADILRRA
;
A
#
# COMPACT_ATOMS: atom_id res chain seq x y z
N MET A 1 63.14 30.70 -14.41
CA MET A 1 61.73 30.20 -14.19
C MET A 1 61.46 30.47 -12.73
N SER A 2 60.59 31.45 -12.46
CA SER A 2 60.41 32.04 -11.12
C SER A 2 59.44 31.22 -10.26
N VAL A 3 59.75 31.07 -8.97
CA VAL A 3 58.95 30.41 -7.95
C VAL A 3 57.51 30.96 -7.89
N LEU A 4 57.32 32.19 -8.33
CA LEU A 4 56.02 32.86 -8.39
C LEU A 4 55.04 32.25 -9.42
N ASP A 5 55.57 31.66 -10.49
CA ASP A 5 54.77 31.07 -11.56
C ASP A 5 54.17 29.70 -11.17
N GLU A 6 54.90 28.98 -10.31
CA GLU A 6 54.44 27.68 -9.81
C GLU A 6 53.31 27.81 -8.78
N HIS A 7 53.33 28.84 -7.93
CA HIS A 7 52.27 29.13 -6.99
C HIS A 7 50.97 29.61 -7.68
N ALA A 8 51.10 30.34 -8.79
CA ALA A 8 49.95 30.76 -9.57
C ALA A 8 49.25 29.60 -10.28
N ARG A 9 50.03 28.63 -10.79
CA ARG A 9 49.49 27.38 -11.41
C ARG A 9 48.78 26.49 -10.38
N ARG A 10 49.36 26.32 -9.19
CA ARG A 10 48.75 25.53 -8.10
C ARG A 10 47.41 26.15 -7.61
N ARG A 11 47.35 27.47 -7.45
CA ARG A 11 46.10 28.14 -7.07
C ARG A 11 44.98 28.00 -8.11
N ARG A 12 45.33 28.04 -9.42
CA ARG A 12 44.33 27.82 -10.49
C ARG A 12 43.83 26.40 -10.54
N ALA A 13 44.69 25.38 -10.25
CA ALA A 13 44.27 23.97 -10.19
C ALA A 13 43.32 23.68 -9.03
N TRP A 14 43.50 24.33 -7.87
CA TRP A 14 42.59 24.21 -6.74
C TRP A 14 41.23 24.87 -6.97
N LEU A 15 41.17 25.98 -7.69
CA LEU A 15 39.93 26.68 -8.03
C LEU A 15 39.07 25.88 -9.04
N THR A 16 39.71 25.22 -9.99
CA THR A 16 38.96 24.36 -10.95
C THR A 16 38.48 23.07 -10.35
N ALA A 17 39.20 22.48 -9.38
CA ALA A 17 38.75 21.27 -8.65
C ALA A 17 37.56 21.57 -7.71
N ALA A 18 37.52 22.75 -7.10
CA ALA A 18 36.43 23.15 -6.21
C ALA A 18 35.11 23.42 -6.97
N LEU A 19 35.16 23.89 -8.23
CA LEU A 19 33.96 24.07 -9.04
C LEU A 19 33.36 22.75 -9.55
N ALA A 20 34.15 21.70 -9.74
CA ALA A 20 33.67 20.42 -10.22
C ALA A 20 32.89 19.63 -9.14
N LEU A 21 33.16 19.88 -7.85
CA LEU A 21 32.44 19.20 -6.74
C LEU A 21 31.07 19.82 -6.44
N ALA A 22 30.81 21.05 -6.89
CA ALA A 22 29.53 21.74 -6.67
C ALA A 22 28.40 21.25 -7.61
N ALA A 23 28.69 20.43 -8.62
CA ALA A 23 27.71 19.95 -9.59
C ALA A 23 27.04 18.62 -9.20
N LEU A 24 27.49 17.93 -8.15
CA LEU A 24 26.81 16.77 -7.57
C LEU A 24 25.72 17.25 -6.60
N ARG A 25 24.62 17.78 -7.15
CA ARG A 25 23.40 17.94 -6.37
C ARG A 25 22.92 16.53 -6.02
N PRO A 26 22.81 16.18 -4.71
CA PRO A 26 22.11 14.97 -4.35
C PRO A 26 20.72 15.09 -4.96
N GLY A 27 20.36 14.17 -5.85
CA GLY A 27 19.03 14.08 -6.39
C GLY A 27 18.08 14.04 -5.21
N SER A 28 17.24 15.06 -5.06
CA SER A 28 16.16 15.04 -4.07
C SER A 28 15.31 13.83 -4.42
N ALA A 29 15.41 12.77 -3.62
CA ALA A 29 14.42 11.70 -3.68
C ALA A 29 13.04 12.36 -3.61
N PRO A 30 12.10 12.00 -4.48
CA PRO A 30 10.76 12.56 -4.39
C PRO A 30 10.25 12.30 -2.96
N ALA A 31 9.97 13.37 -2.22
CA ALA A 31 9.34 13.26 -0.92
C ALA A 31 8.02 12.54 -1.15
N VAL A 32 7.88 11.32 -0.62
CA VAL A 32 6.59 10.65 -0.57
C VAL A 32 5.71 11.57 0.27
N PRO A 33 4.63 12.12 -0.28
CA PRO A 33 3.77 12.99 0.52
C PRO A 33 3.31 12.19 1.72
N ILE A 34 3.58 12.69 2.93
CA ILE A 34 2.98 12.16 4.17
C ILE A 34 1.50 12.48 4.04
N VAL A 35 0.75 11.54 3.49
CA VAL A 35 -0.69 11.66 3.36
C VAL A 35 -1.22 11.45 4.77
N GLY A 36 -1.62 12.55 5.40
CA GLY A 36 -2.10 12.53 6.79
C GLY A 36 -3.22 11.50 6.99
N TYR A 37 -3.29 10.95 8.20
CA TYR A 37 -4.19 9.88 8.68
C TYR A 37 -5.67 10.22 8.71
N HIS A 38 -6.10 11.31 8.11
CA HIS A 38 -7.49 11.71 8.13
C HIS A 38 -8.32 10.84 7.19
N GLY A 39 -9.45 10.31 7.66
CA GLY A 39 -10.46 9.73 6.80
C GLY A 39 -10.93 10.74 5.76
N GLY A 40 -11.31 10.27 4.57
CA GLY A 40 -11.79 11.11 3.50
C GLY A 40 -11.11 10.86 2.15
N ARG A 41 -11.36 11.77 1.23
CA ARG A 41 -10.77 11.74 -0.12
C ARG A 41 -9.26 11.99 -0.07
N VAL A 42 -8.50 11.19 -0.81
CA VAL A 42 -7.06 11.38 -1.03
C VAL A 42 -6.87 12.23 -2.28
N THR A 43 -6.28 13.40 -2.11
CA THR A 43 -6.09 14.36 -3.21
C THR A 43 -4.68 14.94 -3.14
N PRO A 44 -3.88 14.84 -4.21
CA PRO A 44 -4.17 14.05 -5.42
C PRO A 44 -4.21 12.54 -5.14
N PRO A 45 -4.84 11.73 -6.02
CA PRO A 45 -4.76 10.26 -5.92
C PRO A 45 -3.31 9.77 -5.89
N VAL A 46 -3.02 8.76 -5.05
CA VAL A 46 -1.65 8.24 -4.87
C VAL A 46 -1.54 6.88 -5.55
N PRO A 47 -0.68 6.72 -6.56
CA PRO A 47 -0.47 5.42 -7.20
C PRO A 47 -0.01 4.37 -6.19
N VAL A 48 -0.64 3.20 -6.21
CA VAL A 48 -0.22 2.05 -5.39
C VAL A 48 1.08 1.46 -5.95
N PRO A 49 2.11 1.21 -5.12
CA PRO A 49 3.32 0.54 -5.55
C PRO A 49 3.03 -0.79 -6.21
N ASP A 50 3.67 -1.05 -7.35
CA ASP A 50 3.53 -2.31 -8.07
C ASP A 50 4.56 -3.31 -7.59
N VAL A 51 4.20 -4.13 -6.61
CA VAL A 51 5.04 -5.14 -5.98
C VAL A 51 4.60 -6.56 -6.32
N PRO A 52 5.50 -7.56 -6.30
CA PRO A 52 5.12 -8.96 -6.38
C PRO A 52 4.26 -9.37 -5.20
N VAL A 53 3.24 -10.19 -5.45
CA VAL A 53 2.36 -10.75 -4.42
C VAL A 53 2.01 -12.20 -4.73
N HIS A 54 1.74 -12.97 -3.68
CA HIS A 54 1.16 -14.30 -3.76
C HIS A 54 -0.28 -14.25 -3.23
N THR A 55 -1.21 -14.77 -4.00
CA THR A 55 -2.63 -14.82 -3.62
C THR A 55 -2.95 -16.08 -2.81
N ALA A 56 -4.09 -16.06 -2.13
CA ALA A 56 -4.55 -17.20 -1.33
C ALA A 56 -4.73 -18.49 -2.15
N ASP A 57 -5.00 -18.40 -3.45
CA ASP A 57 -5.07 -19.57 -4.36
C ASP A 57 -3.68 -20.07 -4.80
N GLY A 58 -2.59 -19.44 -4.32
CA GLY A 58 -1.21 -19.83 -4.60
C GLY A 58 -0.63 -19.23 -5.88
N ARG A 59 -1.33 -18.35 -6.57
CA ARG A 59 -0.86 -17.70 -7.79
C ARG A 59 0.10 -16.57 -7.46
N ALA A 60 1.27 -16.55 -8.10
CA ALA A 60 2.18 -15.42 -8.10
C ALA A 60 1.71 -14.39 -9.14
N THR A 61 1.65 -13.12 -8.76
CA THR A 61 1.23 -12.01 -9.62
C THR A 61 1.79 -10.68 -9.12
N ARG A 62 1.33 -9.59 -9.68
CA ARG A 62 1.69 -8.23 -9.22
C ARG A 62 0.47 -7.54 -8.63
N LEU A 63 0.71 -6.70 -7.63
CA LEU A 63 -0.36 -5.99 -6.94
C LEU A 63 -1.18 -5.14 -7.90
N ARG A 64 -0.52 -4.44 -8.83
CA ARG A 64 -1.20 -3.66 -9.87
C ARG A 64 -2.13 -4.52 -10.74
N ALA A 65 -1.71 -5.73 -11.09
CA ALA A 65 -2.55 -6.65 -11.88
C ALA A 65 -3.81 -7.10 -11.12
N LEU A 66 -3.75 -7.19 -9.78
CA LEU A 66 -4.92 -7.46 -8.95
C LEU A 66 -5.87 -6.25 -8.86
N LEU A 67 -5.32 -5.04 -8.83
CA LEU A 67 -6.09 -3.80 -8.62
C LEU A 67 -6.70 -3.28 -9.91
N ASN A 68 -6.07 -3.53 -11.06
CA ASN A 68 -6.45 -2.94 -12.34
C ASN A 68 -7.87 -3.31 -12.78
N GLY A 69 -8.61 -2.31 -13.25
CA GLY A 69 -9.95 -2.47 -13.82
C GLY A 69 -11.09 -2.56 -12.81
N ARG A 70 -10.80 -2.56 -11.49
CA ARG A 70 -11.82 -2.64 -10.45
C ARG A 70 -11.61 -1.62 -9.36
N VAL A 71 -12.70 -1.10 -8.81
CA VAL A 71 -12.65 -0.36 -7.55
C VAL A 71 -12.42 -1.34 -6.42
N THR A 72 -11.36 -1.13 -5.63
CA THR A 72 -10.94 -2.08 -4.60
C THR A 72 -11.07 -1.47 -3.21
N ALA A 73 -11.84 -2.11 -2.33
CA ALA A 73 -11.69 -1.87 -0.89
C ALA A 73 -10.55 -2.76 -0.37
N LEU A 74 -9.53 -2.13 0.22
CA LEU A 74 -8.35 -2.80 0.73
C LEU A 74 -8.26 -2.63 2.24
N GLN A 75 -7.99 -3.72 2.96
CA GLN A 75 -7.61 -3.72 4.38
C GLN A 75 -6.25 -4.38 4.56
N LEU A 76 -5.49 -3.92 5.54
CA LEU A 76 -4.29 -4.62 6.00
C LEU A 76 -4.72 -5.70 7.02
N PHE A 77 -4.05 -6.85 7.00
CA PHE A 77 -4.33 -7.94 7.93
C PHE A 77 -3.11 -8.84 8.13
N PHE A 78 -3.20 -9.72 9.12
CA PHE A 78 -2.38 -10.93 9.21
C PHE A 78 -3.17 -12.04 9.91
N THR A 79 -2.92 -13.29 9.51
CA THR A 79 -3.73 -14.44 9.95
C THR A 79 -3.60 -14.77 11.43
N GLY A 80 -2.49 -14.36 12.07
CA GLY A 80 -2.25 -14.53 13.50
C GLY A 80 -2.90 -13.49 14.40
N CYS A 81 -3.52 -12.46 13.85
CA CYS A 81 -4.18 -11.40 14.62
C CYS A 81 -5.40 -11.94 15.37
N SER A 82 -5.44 -11.69 16.68
CA SER A 82 -6.58 -12.08 17.52
C SER A 82 -7.46 -10.91 17.97
N SER A 83 -7.12 -9.68 17.59
CA SER A 83 -7.79 -8.46 18.06
C SER A 83 -8.63 -7.79 16.97
N THR A 84 -8.04 -6.93 16.16
CA THR A 84 -8.74 -6.07 15.19
C THR A 84 -9.03 -6.75 13.85
N CYS A 85 -8.16 -7.62 13.34
CA CYS A 85 -8.38 -8.28 12.06
C CYS A 85 -9.67 -9.10 11.99
N PRO A 86 -10.09 -9.84 13.05
CA PRO A 86 -11.39 -10.49 13.03
C PRO A 86 -12.56 -9.52 12.88
N ILE A 87 -12.49 -8.34 13.47
CA ILE A 87 -13.52 -7.31 13.33
C ILE A 87 -13.53 -6.77 11.90
N GLN A 88 -12.36 -6.47 11.33
CA GLN A 88 -12.25 -6.03 9.93
C GLN A 88 -12.75 -7.10 8.95
N GLY A 89 -12.44 -8.37 9.21
CA GLY A 89 -12.96 -9.50 8.42
C GLY A 89 -14.50 -9.57 8.43
N ALA A 90 -15.12 -9.35 9.60
CA ALA A 90 -16.57 -9.29 9.73
C ALA A 90 -17.16 -8.06 8.99
N VAL A 91 -16.47 -6.92 9.01
CA VAL A 91 -16.86 -5.75 8.19
C VAL A 91 -16.85 -6.12 6.70
N PHE A 92 -15.80 -6.77 6.20
CA PHE A 92 -15.71 -7.17 4.78
C PHE A 92 -16.75 -8.22 4.41
N GLN A 93 -17.05 -9.19 5.30
CA GLN A 93 -18.16 -10.13 5.11
C GLN A 93 -19.49 -9.40 4.93
N ARG A 94 -19.77 -8.41 5.77
CA ARG A 94 -20.98 -7.61 5.68
C ARG A 94 -21.00 -6.73 4.42
N VAL A 95 -19.87 -6.07 4.05
CA VAL A 95 -19.73 -5.31 2.79
C VAL A 95 -20.07 -6.20 1.60
N GLN A 96 -19.53 -7.43 1.55
CA GLN A 96 -19.81 -8.38 0.50
C GLN A 96 -21.31 -8.71 0.42
N GLY A 97 -22.00 -8.82 1.55
CA GLY A 97 -23.45 -8.97 1.61
C GLY A 97 -24.21 -7.78 1.02
N LEU A 98 -23.77 -6.56 1.33
CA LEU A 98 -24.38 -5.31 0.84
C LEU A 98 -24.15 -5.06 -0.66
N LEU A 99 -23.08 -5.62 -1.23
CA LEU A 99 -22.80 -5.59 -2.67
C LEU A 99 -23.64 -6.62 -3.45
N GLY A 100 -24.40 -7.45 -2.76
CA GLY A 100 -25.31 -8.43 -3.34
C GLY A 100 -24.74 -9.85 -3.46
N PRO A 101 -25.58 -10.85 -3.75
CA PRO A 101 -25.20 -12.26 -3.69
C PRO A 101 -24.19 -12.67 -4.77
N ARG A 102 -24.13 -11.95 -5.89
CA ARG A 102 -23.17 -12.16 -6.97
C ARG A 102 -22.00 -11.18 -6.93
N GLY A 103 -21.93 -10.32 -5.87
CA GLY A 103 -21.00 -9.19 -5.82
C GLY A 103 -21.35 -8.09 -6.84
N HIS A 104 -20.43 -7.13 -6.96
CA HIS A 104 -20.53 -6.09 -7.98
C HIS A 104 -19.40 -6.31 -9.00
N PRO A 105 -19.68 -6.35 -10.33
CA PRO A 105 -18.69 -6.73 -11.34
C PRO A 105 -17.45 -5.83 -11.32
N ASP A 106 -17.62 -4.58 -10.99
CA ASP A 106 -16.58 -3.55 -11.01
C ASP A 106 -15.92 -3.30 -9.64
N VAL A 107 -16.31 -4.05 -8.62
CA VAL A 107 -15.82 -3.89 -7.24
C VAL A 107 -15.20 -5.18 -6.75
N GLN A 108 -14.13 -5.06 -5.98
CA GLN A 108 -13.52 -6.18 -5.27
C GLN A 108 -13.10 -5.79 -3.85
N LEU A 109 -12.89 -6.79 -3.01
CA LEU A 109 -12.33 -6.67 -1.68
C LEU A 109 -10.94 -7.32 -1.68
N LEU A 110 -9.96 -6.66 -1.09
CA LEU A 110 -8.59 -7.16 -0.97
C LEU A 110 -8.14 -7.08 0.49
N SER A 111 -7.79 -8.25 1.05
CA SER A 111 -7.05 -8.33 2.31
C SER A 111 -5.57 -8.48 1.96
N LEU A 112 -4.76 -7.47 2.30
CA LEU A 112 -3.33 -7.44 2.02
C LEU A 112 -2.54 -7.71 3.28
N SER A 113 -1.73 -8.77 3.26
CA SER A 113 -0.97 -9.21 4.42
C SER A 113 0.17 -8.24 4.76
N VAL A 114 0.38 -8.06 6.07
CA VAL A 114 1.56 -7.38 6.64
C VAL A 114 2.55 -8.36 7.29
N SER A 115 2.25 -9.68 7.25
CA SER A 115 3.09 -10.75 7.79
C SER A 115 3.34 -11.86 6.76
N PRO A 116 3.97 -11.57 5.62
CA PRO A 116 4.06 -12.50 4.49
C PRO A 116 4.82 -13.79 4.78
N LEU A 117 5.70 -13.80 5.79
CA LEU A 117 6.42 -15.02 6.18
C LEU A 117 5.51 -16.05 6.86
N GLU A 118 4.46 -15.57 7.54
CA GLU A 118 3.52 -16.43 8.24
C GLU A 118 2.23 -16.67 7.44
N ASP A 119 1.82 -15.70 6.64
CA ASP A 119 0.57 -15.71 5.89
C ASP A 119 0.70 -16.52 4.58
N THR A 120 0.92 -17.81 4.74
CA THR A 120 0.97 -18.73 3.60
C THR A 120 -0.36 -18.74 2.84
N PRO A 121 -0.37 -19.17 1.56
CA PRO A 121 -1.62 -19.33 0.79
C PRO A 121 -2.67 -20.17 1.54
N ALA A 122 -2.24 -21.21 2.25
CA ALA A 122 -3.15 -22.06 3.04
C ALA A 122 -3.78 -21.29 4.22
N ARG A 123 -2.99 -20.53 4.96
CA ARG A 123 -3.48 -19.71 6.07
C ARG A 123 -4.41 -18.59 5.58
N MET A 124 -4.07 -17.93 4.47
CA MET A 124 -4.93 -16.92 3.84
C MET A 124 -6.26 -17.51 3.37
N ARG A 125 -6.27 -18.73 2.79
CA ARG A 125 -7.53 -19.43 2.45
C ARG A 125 -8.38 -19.72 3.68
N ALA A 126 -7.77 -20.23 4.74
CA ALA A 126 -8.49 -20.51 5.99
C ALA A 126 -9.08 -19.23 6.60
N TRP A 127 -8.35 -18.11 6.52
CA TRP A 127 -8.83 -16.81 6.96
C TRP A 127 -10.03 -16.34 6.14
N LEU A 128 -9.97 -16.40 4.81
CA LEU A 128 -11.09 -16.08 3.93
C LEU A 128 -12.31 -16.97 4.21
N ALA A 129 -12.09 -18.27 4.39
CA ALA A 129 -13.16 -19.22 4.69
C ALA A 129 -13.88 -18.93 6.03
N ARG A 130 -13.15 -18.41 7.03
CA ARG A 130 -13.72 -18.00 8.32
C ARG A 130 -14.83 -16.94 8.19
N PHE A 131 -14.77 -16.13 7.14
CA PHE A 131 -15.71 -15.05 6.87
C PHE A 131 -16.62 -15.32 5.66
N ASP A 132 -16.74 -16.58 5.23
CA ASP A 132 -17.56 -16.97 4.08
C ASP A 132 -17.25 -16.13 2.83
N ALA A 133 -15.96 -15.87 2.59
CA ALA A 133 -15.53 -15.05 1.46
C ALA A 133 -15.97 -15.68 0.13
N ARG A 134 -16.64 -14.88 -0.70
CA ARG A 134 -17.13 -15.27 -2.02
C ARG A 134 -16.24 -14.70 -3.12
N PRO A 135 -16.40 -15.13 -4.38
CA PRO A 135 -15.71 -14.51 -5.52
C PRO A 135 -15.82 -12.98 -5.49
N GLY A 136 -14.71 -12.30 -5.70
CA GLY A 136 -14.59 -10.84 -5.54
C GLY A 136 -13.96 -10.41 -4.21
N TRP A 137 -13.70 -11.33 -3.28
CA TRP A 137 -12.86 -11.07 -2.12
C TRP A 137 -11.59 -11.92 -2.18
N ILE A 138 -10.44 -11.27 -2.22
CA ILE A 138 -9.11 -11.85 -2.40
C ILE A 138 -8.27 -11.59 -1.16
N ALA A 139 -7.39 -12.53 -0.81
CA ALA A 139 -6.28 -12.28 0.10
C ALA A 139 -4.96 -12.46 -0.64
N ALA A 140 -4.00 -11.58 -0.37
CA ALA A 140 -2.68 -11.62 -0.98
C ALA A 140 -1.61 -11.20 0.02
N ALA A 141 -0.40 -11.74 -0.14
CA ALA A 141 0.78 -11.40 0.65
C ALA A 141 1.89 -10.87 -0.27
N PRO A 142 2.52 -9.72 0.02
CA PRO A 142 3.69 -9.21 -0.70
C PRO A 142 4.94 -10.01 -0.34
N GLU A 143 6.07 -9.71 -1.00
CA GLU A 143 7.37 -10.11 -0.48
C GLU A 143 7.72 -9.29 0.78
N LEU A 144 8.53 -9.88 1.69
CA LEU A 144 8.88 -9.23 2.97
C LEU A 144 9.48 -7.83 2.78
N LYS A 145 10.34 -7.67 1.78
CA LYS A 145 11.01 -6.38 1.47
C LYS A 145 10.05 -5.27 1.07
N ASP A 146 8.84 -5.62 0.63
CA ASP A 146 7.84 -4.68 0.10
C ASP A 146 6.78 -4.31 1.16
N VAL A 147 6.82 -4.93 2.35
CA VAL A 147 5.85 -4.66 3.43
C VAL A 147 5.89 -3.21 3.87
N ASP A 148 7.09 -2.66 4.12
CA ASP A 148 7.26 -1.31 4.67
C ASP A 148 6.71 -0.23 3.74
N VAL A 149 6.92 -0.34 2.43
CA VAL A 149 6.39 0.63 1.47
C VAL A 149 4.87 0.56 1.38
N LEU A 150 4.28 -0.62 1.52
CA LEU A 150 2.83 -0.79 1.54
C LEU A 150 2.22 -0.30 2.86
N GLN A 151 2.85 -0.59 3.99
CA GLN A 151 2.44 -0.06 5.29
C GLN A 151 2.56 1.47 5.34
N ALA A 152 3.61 2.05 4.78
CA ALA A 152 3.75 3.51 4.70
C ALA A 152 2.59 4.15 3.92
N LEU A 153 2.12 3.51 2.85
CA LEU A 153 0.99 4.01 2.06
C LEU A 153 -0.35 3.76 2.75
N PHE A 154 -0.61 2.53 3.19
CA PHE A 154 -1.93 2.08 3.66
C PHE A 154 -2.07 2.11 5.19
N GLY A 155 -0.99 1.83 5.89
CA GLY A 155 -0.98 1.76 7.35
C GLY A 155 -0.71 3.08 8.04
N GLY A 156 -0.38 4.12 7.25
CA GLY A 156 -0.20 5.46 7.72
C GLY A 156 1.02 5.69 8.60
N GLY A 157 2.17 5.08 8.33
CA GLY A 157 3.42 5.26 9.07
C GLY A 157 3.50 4.49 10.39
N LEU A 158 2.43 3.76 10.75
CA LEU A 158 2.51 2.79 11.83
C LEU A 158 3.26 1.56 11.31
N THR A 159 4.36 1.21 11.94
CA THR A 159 5.16 0.04 11.59
C THR A 159 4.98 -1.05 12.65
N GLY A 160 5.02 -2.31 12.21
CA GLY A 160 4.87 -3.47 13.08
C GLY A 160 3.49 -4.13 13.01
N LEU A 161 3.44 -5.38 13.46
CA LEU A 161 2.24 -6.21 13.34
C LEU A 161 1.06 -5.70 14.18
N ASP A 162 1.35 -5.10 15.34
CA ASP A 162 0.32 -4.64 16.27
C ASP A 162 -0.16 -3.21 16.00
N ASN A 163 0.47 -2.51 15.06
CA ASN A 163 0.23 -1.09 14.80
C ASN A 163 -0.27 -0.80 13.38
N HIS A 164 -0.80 -1.79 12.67
CA HIS A 164 -1.39 -1.50 11.36
C HIS A 164 -2.75 -0.82 11.51
N SER A 165 -3.04 0.11 10.61
CA SER A 165 -4.31 0.83 10.58
C SER A 165 -5.49 -0.12 10.36
N THR A 166 -6.60 0.17 11.02
CA THR A 166 -7.89 -0.50 10.84
C THR A 166 -8.78 0.21 9.81
N GLN A 167 -8.25 1.20 9.13
CA GLN A 167 -8.93 1.87 8.02
C GLN A 167 -9.13 0.91 6.83
N VAL A 168 -10.19 1.15 6.08
CA VAL A 168 -10.36 0.60 4.74
C VAL A 168 -9.90 1.63 3.73
N GLN A 169 -9.02 1.22 2.85
CA GLN A 169 -8.47 2.02 1.77
C GLN A 169 -9.29 1.76 0.50
N VAL A 170 -9.60 2.79 -0.29
CA VAL A 170 -10.27 2.59 -1.57
C VAL A 170 -9.32 2.97 -2.69
N VAL A 171 -9.08 2.01 -3.56
CA VAL A 171 -8.23 2.13 -4.74
C VAL A 171 -9.12 2.13 -5.97
N ASP A 172 -8.87 3.06 -6.89
CA ASP A 172 -9.63 3.17 -8.14
C ASP A 172 -9.23 2.13 -9.19
N ARG A 173 -9.91 2.14 -10.34
CA ARG A 173 -9.64 1.23 -11.45
C ARG A 173 -8.27 1.41 -12.11
N ALA A 174 -7.63 2.55 -11.90
CA ALA A 174 -6.27 2.84 -12.38
C ALA A 174 -5.18 2.38 -11.40
N GLY A 175 -5.56 1.86 -10.21
CA GLY A 175 -4.64 1.43 -9.18
C GLY A 175 -4.10 2.58 -8.34
N ALA A 176 -4.86 3.66 -8.18
CA ALA A 176 -4.51 4.77 -7.30
C ALA A 176 -5.40 4.80 -6.06
N LEU A 177 -4.81 5.07 -4.90
CA LEU A 177 -5.51 5.29 -3.65
C LEU A 177 -6.26 6.62 -3.72
N ILE A 178 -7.59 6.57 -3.57
CA ILE A 178 -8.49 7.73 -3.70
C ILE A 178 -9.27 8.08 -2.44
N TRP A 179 -9.36 7.13 -1.49
CA TRP A 179 -10.11 7.33 -0.25
C TRP A 179 -9.54 6.51 0.89
N ARG A 180 -9.63 7.05 2.11
CA ARG A 180 -9.43 6.33 3.38
C ARG A 180 -10.68 6.47 4.23
N THR A 181 -11.09 5.41 4.89
CA THR A 181 -12.14 5.52 5.91
C THR A 181 -11.57 6.06 7.22
N TYR A 182 -12.42 6.34 8.20
CA TYR A 182 -11.99 6.37 9.59
C TYR A 182 -11.63 4.96 10.07
N GLU A 183 -10.97 4.86 11.23
CA GLU A 183 -10.66 3.58 11.86
C GLU A 183 -11.94 2.79 12.16
N LEU A 184 -11.90 1.48 11.98
CA LEU A 184 -13.03 0.55 12.18
C LEU A 184 -14.34 1.05 11.54
N PRO A 185 -14.38 1.26 10.22
CA PRO A 185 -15.57 1.79 9.56
C PRO A 185 -16.73 0.80 9.61
N SER A 186 -17.97 1.31 9.55
CA SER A 186 -19.13 0.45 9.31
C SER A 186 -19.12 -0.12 7.89
N ALA A 187 -19.68 -1.30 7.72
CA ALA A 187 -19.78 -1.94 6.40
C ALA A 187 -20.64 -1.11 5.43
N GLU A 188 -21.67 -0.46 5.93
CA GLU A 188 -22.55 0.44 5.17
C GLU A 188 -21.76 1.62 4.59
N SER A 189 -20.92 2.26 5.41
CA SER A 189 -20.05 3.35 4.96
C SER A 189 -19.08 2.90 3.85
N VAL A 190 -18.45 1.74 4.03
CA VAL A 190 -17.54 1.18 3.01
C VAL A 190 -18.29 0.88 1.72
N ALA A 191 -19.45 0.23 1.80
CA ALA A 191 -20.26 -0.11 0.62
C ALA A 191 -20.74 1.15 -0.13
N ASP A 192 -21.10 2.20 0.60
CA ASP A 192 -21.51 3.48 0.01
C ASP A 192 -20.38 4.20 -0.71
N ILE A 193 -19.16 4.17 -0.16
CA ILE A 193 -17.99 4.72 -0.83
C ILE A 193 -17.72 3.95 -2.13
N LEU A 194 -17.74 2.62 -2.08
CA LEU A 194 -17.49 1.76 -3.24
C LEU A 194 -18.47 1.97 -4.39
N ARG A 195 -19.75 2.27 -4.09
CA ARG A 195 -20.77 2.54 -5.12
C ARG A 195 -20.57 3.88 -5.82
N ARG A 196 -19.85 4.82 -5.19
CA ARG A 196 -19.62 6.19 -5.70
C ARG A 196 -18.24 6.38 -6.34
N ALA A 197 -17.34 5.43 -6.17
CA ALA A 197 -15.98 5.44 -6.70
C ALA A 197 -15.94 4.87 -8.12
#